data_e3653fcc8be953ed3dc1f5f3405819dc
#
_entry.id   e3653fcc8be953ed3dc1f5f3405819dc
#
_cell.length_a   1.000
_cell.length_b   1.000
_cell.length_c   1.000
_cell.angle_alpha   90.00
_cell.angle_beta   90.00
_cell.angle_gamma   90.00
#
_symmetry.space_group_name_H-M   'P 1'
#
loop_
_entity.id
_entity.type
_entity.pdbx_description
1 polymer ?
#
loop_
_entity_poly.entity_id
_entity_poly.type
_entity_poly.pdbx_seq_one_letter_code
_entity_poly.pdbx_strand_id
1 'polypeptide(L)'
;MLIPTIENVEHIFGPLHPGTQISADNGYSTDENAEYLEHKQLDGYISTRKLSRILKKYNIKENPYSKDNFTYNHEKNGYICPLGQIMNLKGTYKNKKNSHKTVYWTKKCHDCQVKEICTTKNQYRTITDYGNPAKIRMQHKMDEKWAQ
;
A
#
# COMPACT_ATOMS: atom_id res chain seq x y z
N MET A 1 18.42 7.09 1.89
CA MET A 1 19.55 7.27 0.96
C MET A 1 19.57 6.19 -0.14
N LEU A 2 18.39 5.78 -0.62
CA LEU A 2 18.27 4.73 -1.64
C LEU A 2 18.80 5.22 -3.01
N ILE A 3 18.37 6.39 -3.45
CA ILE A 3 18.74 6.95 -4.76
C ILE A 3 20.24 7.11 -4.92
N PRO A 4 20.98 7.77 -3.99
CA PRO A 4 22.44 7.88 -4.10
C PRO A 4 23.14 6.52 -4.10
N THR A 5 22.61 5.53 -3.41
CA THR A 5 23.18 4.17 -3.41
C THR A 5 23.06 3.52 -4.78
N ILE A 6 21.89 3.63 -5.42
CA ILE A 6 21.67 3.10 -6.78
C ILE A 6 22.57 3.82 -7.77
N GLU A 7 22.65 5.14 -7.71
CA GLU A 7 23.50 5.95 -8.58
C GLU A 7 24.99 5.59 -8.45
N ASN A 8 25.47 5.33 -7.23
CA ASN A 8 26.82 4.83 -6.99
C ASN A 8 27.06 3.47 -7.63
N VAL A 9 26.12 2.54 -7.49
CA VAL A 9 26.21 1.21 -8.13
C VAL A 9 26.29 1.36 -9.66
N GLU A 10 25.44 2.20 -10.25
CA GLU A 10 25.46 2.47 -11.69
C GLU A 10 26.76 3.16 -12.14
N HIS A 11 27.34 4.02 -11.31
CA HIS A 11 28.61 4.66 -11.60
C HIS A 11 29.77 3.65 -11.68
N ILE A 12 29.75 2.63 -10.82
CA ILE A 12 30.82 1.61 -10.74
C ILE A 12 30.63 0.53 -11.80
N PHE A 13 29.41 0.04 -11.96
CA PHE A 13 29.11 -1.17 -12.75
C PHE A 13 28.36 -0.90 -14.06
N GLY A 14 28.03 0.36 -14.34
CA GLY A 14 27.19 0.75 -15.47
C GLY A 14 25.69 0.73 -15.14
N PRO A 15 24.84 1.22 -16.06
CA PRO A 15 23.40 1.33 -15.86
C PRO A 15 22.75 -0.02 -15.52
N LEU A 16 21.85 -0.02 -14.54
CA LEU A 16 21.06 -1.20 -14.21
C LEU A 16 20.05 -1.50 -15.34
N HIS A 17 19.88 -2.78 -15.65
CA HIS A 17 18.92 -3.20 -16.67
C HIS A 17 17.47 -3.02 -16.17
N PRO A 18 16.52 -2.69 -17.09
CA PRO A 18 15.11 -2.71 -16.74
C PRO A 18 14.68 -4.06 -16.10
N GLY A 19 13.88 -3.99 -15.05
CA GLY A 19 13.45 -5.16 -14.30
C GLY A 19 14.43 -5.63 -13.22
N THR A 20 15.59 -4.98 -13.05
CA THR A 20 16.49 -5.28 -11.92
C THR A 20 15.76 -5.06 -10.60
N GLN A 21 15.80 -6.08 -9.73
CA GLN A 21 15.11 -6.05 -8.45
C GLN A 21 15.89 -5.25 -7.40
N ILE A 22 15.20 -4.31 -6.76
CA ILE A 22 15.74 -3.50 -5.68
C ILE A 22 14.91 -3.78 -4.41
N SER A 23 15.55 -4.35 -3.40
CA SER A 23 14.92 -4.62 -2.11
C SER A 23 15.43 -3.65 -1.05
N ALA A 24 14.53 -3.11 -0.24
CA ALA A 24 14.86 -2.22 0.86
C ALA A 24 13.87 -2.38 2.03
N ASP A 25 14.26 -1.89 3.20
CA ASP A 25 13.39 -1.91 4.36
C ASP A 25 12.34 -0.78 4.32
N ASN A 26 11.43 -0.79 5.30
CA ASN A 26 10.34 0.17 5.38
C ASN A 26 10.81 1.64 5.54
N GLY A 27 12.02 1.88 6.02
CA GLY A 27 12.60 3.22 6.13
C GLY A 27 12.76 3.93 4.78
N TYR A 28 12.85 3.16 3.70
CA TYR A 28 12.98 3.68 2.32
C TYR A 28 11.64 3.79 1.58
N SER A 29 10.51 3.54 2.25
CA SER A 29 9.16 3.61 1.65
C SER A 29 8.68 5.06 1.55
N THR A 30 9.30 5.82 0.66
CA THR A 30 8.94 7.22 0.35
C THR A 30 8.36 7.34 -1.05
N ASP A 31 7.61 8.42 -1.26
CA ASP A 31 7.04 8.75 -2.58
C ASP A 31 8.15 8.94 -3.62
N GLU A 32 9.22 9.64 -3.25
CA GLU A 32 10.38 9.92 -4.10
C GLU A 32 11.09 8.63 -4.55
N ASN A 33 11.36 7.72 -3.61
CA ASN A 33 12.00 6.45 -3.94
C ASN A 33 11.12 5.59 -4.86
N ALA A 34 9.81 5.57 -4.64
CA ALA A 34 8.88 4.82 -5.47
C ALA A 34 8.83 5.37 -6.91
N GLU A 35 8.74 6.67 -7.07
CA GLU A 35 8.78 7.33 -8.39
C GLU A 35 10.11 7.11 -9.12
N TYR A 36 11.23 7.21 -8.39
CA TYR A 36 12.55 6.98 -8.95
C TYR A 36 12.69 5.56 -9.51
N LEU A 37 12.27 4.54 -8.74
CA LEU A 37 12.33 3.16 -9.18
C LEU A 37 11.46 2.91 -10.42
N GLU A 38 10.24 3.45 -10.46
CA GLU A 38 9.38 3.34 -11.64
C GLU A 38 9.96 4.06 -12.87
N HIS A 39 10.47 5.27 -12.69
CA HIS A 39 11.07 6.05 -13.78
C HIS A 39 12.28 5.32 -14.39
N LYS A 40 13.09 4.69 -13.54
CA LYS A 40 14.23 3.86 -13.94
C LYS A 40 13.84 2.47 -14.45
N GLN A 41 12.55 2.12 -14.44
CA GLN A 41 12.05 0.77 -14.77
C GLN A 41 12.67 -0.35 -13.90
N LEU A 42 13.04 -0.02 -12.66
CA LEU A 42 13.54 -0.96 -11.68
C LEU A 42 12.39 -1.61 -10.91
N ASP A 43 12.53 -2.88 -10.59
CA ASP A 43 11.50 -3.63 -9.88
C ASP A 43 11.68 -3.51 -8.35
N GLY A 44 11.04 -2.51 -7.75
CA GLY A 44 11.19 -2.18 -6.34
C GLY A 44 10.38 -3.09 -5.41
N TYR A 45 11.03 -3.58 -4.35
CA TYR A 45 10.44 -4.35 -3.25
C TYR A 45 10.79 -3.70 -1.92
N ILE A 46 10.07 -2.64 -1.57
CA ILE A 46 10.26 -1.94 -0.30
C ILE A 46 9.23 -2.45 0.71
N SER A 47 9.73 -2.90 1.86
CA SER A 47 8.92 -3.46 2.93
C SER A 47 7.81 -2.50 3.38
N THR A 48 6.60 -3.00 3.58
CA THR A 48 5.46 -2.23 4.06
C THR A 48 5.39 -2.25 5.60
N ARG A 49 4.67 -1.31 6.19
CA ARG A 49 4.38 -1.33 7.64
C ARG A 49 3.59 -2.58 8.04
N LYS A 50 2.72 -3.08 7.17
CA LYS A 50 1.98 -4.32 7.38
C LYS A 50 2.94 -5.51 7.53
N LEU A 51 3.86 -5.67 6.57
CA LEU A 51 4.86 -6.74 6.62
C LEU A 51 5.75 -6.61 7.86
N SER A 52 6.21 -5.40 8.18
CA SER A 52 7.02 -5.16 9.38
C SER A 52 6.30 -5.55 10.66
N ARG A 53 4.99 -5.34 10.76
CA ARG A 53 4.16 -5.77 11.90
C ARG A 53 4.04 -7.29 11.97
N ILE A 54 3.80 -7.94 10.84
CA ILE A 54 3.72 -9.40 10.76
C ILE A 54 5.03 -10.04 11.20
N LEU A 55 6.17 -9.56 10.69
CA LEU A 55 7.49 -10.11 10.98
C LEU A 55 7.91 -9.91 12.45
N LYS A 56 7.48 -8.82 13.08
CA LYS A 56 7.82 -8.51 14.48
C LYS A 56 6.95 -9.22 15.52
N LYS A 57 5.99 -10.05 15.09
CA LYS A 57 5.08 -10.80 15.98
C LYS A 57 4.50 -9.93 17.12
N TYR A 58 4.16 -8.68 16.86
CA TYR A 58 3.45 -7.90 17.86
C TYR A 58 2.12 -8.59 18.18
N ASN A 59 1.82 -8.80 19.46
CA ASN A 59 0.49 -9.17 19.98
C ASN A 59 -0.51 -8.05 19.69
N ILE A 60 -0.83 -7.86 18.42
CA ILE A 60 -1.96 -7.05 18.02
C ILE A 60 -3.16 -7.92 18.37
N LYS A 61 -4.01 -7.46 19.30
CA LYS A 61 -5.37 -7.98 19.38
C LYS A 61 -5.92 -7.95 17.98
N GLU A 62 -6.06 -9.11 17.36
CA GLU A 62 -6.48 -9.22 15.98
C GLU A 62 -7.88 -8.66 15.87
N ASN A 63 -7.97 -7.39 15.49
CA ASN A 63 -9.25 -6.85 15.04
C ASN A 63 -9.50 -7.41 13.63
N PRO A 64 -10.49 -8.31 13.47
CA PRO A 64 -10.76 -8.93 12.18
C PRO A 64 -11.14 -7.93 11.09
N TYR A 65 -11.51 -6.71 11.47
CA TYR A 65 -11.88 -5.62 10.56
C TYR A 65 -10.83 -4.52 10.49
N SER A 66 -9.60 -4.78 10.89
CA SER A 66 -8.49 -3.86 10.62
C SER A 66 -8.21 -3.77 9.12
N LYS A 67 -7.60 -2.65 8.68
CA LYS A 67 -7.23 -2.47 7.27
C LYS A 67 -6.40 -3.64 6.72
N ASP A 68 -5.57 -4.25 7.54
CA ASP A 68 -4.67 -5.35 7.13
C ASP A 68 -5.44 -6.61 6.68
N ASN A 69 -6.71 -6.75 7.06
CA ASN A 69 -7.60 -7.85 6.65
C ASN A 69 -8.44 -7.52 5.40
N PHE A 70 -8.29 -6.34 4.84
CA PHE A 70 -8.88 -5.96 3.55
C PHE A 70 -7.88 -6.28 2.44
N THR A 71 -8.35 -6.91 1.36
CA THR A 71 -7.50 -7.34 0.25
C THR A 71 -7.73 -6.46 -0.96
N TYR A 72 -6.66 -5.92 -1.53
CA TYR A 72 -6.76 -5.15 -2.76
C TYR A 72 -6.98 -6.07 -3.96
N ASN A 73 -7.92 -5.68 -4.83
CA ASN A 73 -8.22 -6.36 -6.08
C ASN A 73 -7.89 -5.45 -7.27
N HIS A 74 -6.89 -5.83 -8.06
CA HIS A 74 -6.42 -5.03 -9.21
C HIS A 74 -7.46 -4.88 -10.31
N GLU A 75 -8.19 -5.95 -10.63
CA GLU A 75 -9.15 -5.93 -11.72
C GLU A 75 -10.28 -4.94 -11.46
N LYS A 76 -10.70 -4.83 -10.19
CA LYS A 76 -11.80 -3.96 -9.77
C LYS A 76 -11.32 -2.60 -9.25
N ASN A 77 -10.01 -2.39 -9.15
CA ASN A 77 -9.42 -1.21 -8.53
C ASN A 77 -10.10 -0.84 -7.21
N GLY A 78 -10.18 -1.82 -6.32
CA GLY A 78 -10.88 -1.67 -5.05
C GLY A 78 -10.40 -2.66 -4.00
N TYR A 79 -10.87 -2.49 -2.78
CA TYR A 79 -10.61 -3.42 -1.69
C TYR A 79 -11.78 -4.38 -1.50
N ILE A 80 -11.49 -5.60 -1.11
CA ILE A 80 -12.48 -6.59 -0.67
C ILE A 80 -12.43 -6.63 0.85
N CYS A 81 -13.56 -6.36 1.51
CA CYS A 81 -13.66 -6.44 2.96
C CYS A 81 -13.69 -7.91 3.44
N PRO A 82 -13.48 -8.17 4.74
CA PRO A 82 -13.53 -9.53 5.30
C PRO A 82 -14.84 -10.30 5.04
N LEU A 83 -15.94 -9.59 4.78
CA LEU A 83 -17.24 -10.19 4.41
C LEU A 83 -17.45 -10.33 2.90
N GLY A 84 -16.43 -10.07 2.08
CA GLY A 84 -16.48 -10.22 0.63
C GLY A 84 -17.12 -9.05 -0.12
N GLN A 85 -17.45 -7.94 0.53
CA GLN A 85 -17.97 -6.74 -0.15
C GLN A 85 -16.86 -5.95 -0.82
N ILE A 86 -17.15 -5.45 -2.03
CA ILE A 86 -16.21 -4.63 -2.77
C ILE A 86 -16.34 -3.17 -2.33
N MET A 87 -15.20 -2.58 -1.97
CA MET A 87 -15.06 -1.17 -1.67
C MET A 87 -14.45 -0.47 -2.89
N ASN A 88 -15.25 0.34 -3.56
CA ASN A 88 -14.85 1.01 -4.79
C ASN A 88 -14.04 2.28 -4.49
N LEU A 89 -13.25 2.69 -5.48
CA LEU A 89 -12.55 3.95 -5.44
C LEU A 89 -13.53 5.10 -5.22
N LYS A 90 -13.35 5.85 -4.13
CA LYS A 90 -14.08 7.09 -3.86
C LYS A 90 -13.41 8.30 -4.49
N GLY A 91 -12.10 8.37 -4.39
CA GLY A 91 -11.32 9.45 -4.95
C GLY A 91 -9.88 9.47 -4.48
N THR A 92 -9.09 10.27 -5.18
CA THR A 92 -7.70 10.57 -4.81
C THR A 92 -7.61 12.04 -4.42
N TYR A 93 -7.02 12.29 -3.28
CA TYR A 93 -6.93 13.61 -2.67
C TYR A 93 -5.48 14.00 -2.43
N LYS A 94 -5.21 15.29 -2.56
CA LYS A 94 -3.92 15.89 -2.26
C LYS A 94 -4.12 16.98 -1.22
N ASN A 95 -3.37 16.93 -0.13
CA ASN A 95 -3.44 17.95 0.90
C ASN A 95 -2.50 19.13 0.59
N LYS A 96 -2.57 20.20 1.42
CA LYS A 96 -1.72 21.40 1.28
C LYS A 96 -0.21 21.12 1.37
N LYS A 97 0.20 19.98 1.95
CA LYS A 97 1.59 19.54 2.08
C LYS A 97 2.02 18.57 0.97
N ASN A 98 1.30 18.53 -0.15
CA ASN A 98 1.53 17.60 -1.26
C ASN A 98 1.44 16.11 -0.90
N SER A 99 0.89 15.75 0.27
CA SER A 99 0.63 14.34 0.60
C SER A 99 -0.58 13.83 -0.15
N HIS A 100 -0.42 12.69 -0.80
CA HIS A 100 -1.50 12.04 -1.54
C HIS A 100 -2.19 10.98 -0.68
N LYS A 101 -3.47 10.81 -0.88
CA LYS A 101 -4.24 9.68 -0.34
C LYS A 101 -5.30 9.24 -1.34
N THR A 102 -5.51 7.93 -1.41
CA THR A 102 -6.56 7.31 -2.22
C THR A 102 -7.55 6.61 -1.29
N VAL A 103 -8.83 6.92 -1.42
CA VAL A 103 -9.88 6.46 -0.51
C VAL A 103 -10.82 5.51 -1.25
N TYR A 104 -11.14 4.40 -0.61
CA TYR A 104 -12.09 3.39 -1.06
C TYR A 104 -13.24 3.25 -0.07
N TRP A 105 -14.45 3.01 -0.56
CA TRP A 105 -15.65 2.88 0.26
C TRP A 105 -16.75 2.08 -0.44
N THR A 106 -17.81 1.75 0.29
CA THR A 106 -19.06 1.22 -0.28
C THR A 106 -20.27 1.64 0.54
N LYS A 107 -21.37 1.92 -0.15
CA LYS A 107 -22.66 2.20 0.51
C LYS A 107 -23.25 0.98 1.22
N LYS A 108 -22.84 -0.22 0.85
CA LYS A 108 -23.30 -1.47 1.46
C LYS A 108 -22.94 -1.60 2.94
N CYS A 109 -21.99 -0.81 3.43
CA CYS A 109 -21.67 -0.75 4.87
C CYS A 109 -22.84 -0.24 5.71
N HIS A 110 -23.77 0.51 5.14
CA HIS A 110 -24.91 1.06 5.88
C HIS A 110 -25.77 -0.05 6.54
N ASP A 111 -26.02 -1.13 5.82
CA ASP A 111 -26.84 -2.25 6.25
C ASP A 111 -26.01 -3.49 6.63
N CYS A 112 -24.71 -3.30 6.89
CA CYS A 112 -23.79 -4.39 7.19
C CYS A 112 -24.01 -4.91 8.64
N GLN A 113 -24.05 -6.23 8.78
CA GLN A 113 -24.25 -6.90 10.08
C GLN A 113 -23.17 -6.58 11.12
N VAL A 114 -21.94 -6.33 10.68
CA VAL A 114 -20.78 -6.05 11.54
C VAL A 114 -20.39 -4.57 11.56
N LYS A 115 -21.27 -3.70 11.09
CA LYS A 115 -21.02 -2.26 10.99
C LYS A 115 -20.47 -1.66 12.28
N GLU A 116 -21.10 -1.95 13.40
CA GLU A 116 -20.75 -1.38 14.71
C GLU A 116 -19.36 -1.81 15.21
N ILE A 117 -18.89 -2.98 14.76
CA ILE A 117 -17.56 -3.49 15.08
C ILE A 117 -16.53 -2.95 14.09
N CYS A 118 -16.90 -2.90 12.80
CA CYS A 118 -16.01 -2.48 11.70
C CYS A 118 -15.78 -0.97 11.66
N THR A 119 -16.82 -0.17 11.89
CA THR A 119 -16.77 1.30 11.80
C THR A 119 -17.62 1.97 12.89
N THR A 120 -17.07 2.04 14.08
CA THR A 120 -17.79 2.46 15.30
C THR A 120 -18.27 3.91 15.29
N LYS A 121 -17.62 4.79 14.54
CA LYS A 121 -17.89 6.25 14.57
C LYS A 121 -18.46 6.82 13.27
N ASN A 122 -18.39 6.06 12.18
CA ASN A 122 -18.75 6.54 10.85
C ASN A 122 -19.89 5.72 10.25
N GLN A 123 -20.65 6.35 9.36
CA GLN A 123 -21.74 5.68 8.66
C GLN A 123 -21.24 4.61 7.69
N TYR A 124 -20.03 4.80 7.13
CA TYR A 124 -19.41 3.89 6.17
C TYR A 124 -17.96 3.62 6.55
N ARG A 125 -17.50 2.40 6.33
CA ARG A 125 -16.08 2.10 6.40
C ARG A 125 -15.35 2.69 5.20
N THR A 126 -14.22 3.34 5.44
CA THR A 126 -13.30 3.78 4.40
C THR A 126 -11.95 3.09 4.57
N ILE A 127 -11.33 2.73 3.46
CA ILE A 127 -9.93 2.29 3.42
C ILE A 127 -9.13 3.36 2.70
N THR A 128 -8.03 3.78 3.29
CA THR A 128 -7.19 4.83 2.74
C THR A 128 -5.78 4.32 2.51
N ASP A 129 -5.29 4.48 1.28
CA ASP A 129 -3.89 4.29 0.93
C ASP A 129 -3.19 5.65 0.91
N TYR A 130 -2.07 5.75 1.62
CA TYR A 130 -1.27 6.97 1.71
C TYR A 130 -0.05 6.87 0.82
N GLY A 131 0.19 7.91 0.05
CA GLY A 131 1.30 8.04 -0.86
C GLY A 131 0.86 8.38 -2.28
N ASN A 132 1.83 8.68 -3.14
CA ASN A 132 1.57 8.88 -4.56
C ASN A 132 1.25 7.55 -5.27
N PRO A 133 0.75 7.59 -6.53
CA PRO A 133 0.38 6.36 -7.24
C PRO A 133 1.51 5.33 -7.35
N ALA A 134 2.76 5.75 -7.53
CA ALA A 134 3.92 4.86 -7.62
C ALA A 134 4.15 4.09 -6.32
N LYS A 135 4.10 4.78 -5.18
CA LYS A 135 4.21 4.17 -3.86
C LYS A 135 3.07 3.20 -3.57
N ILE A 136 1.83 3.57 -3.91
CA ILE A 136 0.66 2.71 -3.74
C ILE A 136 0.79 1.43 -4.56
N ARG A 137 1.20 1.52 -5.83
CA ARG A 137 1.44 0.34 -6.67
C ARG A 137 2.49 -0.60 -6.08
N MET A 138 3.58 -0.05 -5.57
CA MET A 138 4.63 -0.82 -4.92
C MET A 138 4.12 -1.51 -3.64
N GLN A 139 3.32 -0.83 -2.82
CA GLN A 139 2.72 -1.41 -1.62
C GLN A 139 1.76 -2.56 -1.96
N HIS A 140 0.91 -2.39 -2.97
CA HIS A 140 0.00 -3.44 -3.42
C HIS A 140 0.76 -4.67 -3.95
N LYS A 141 1.82 -4.45 -4.72
CA LYS A 141 2.69 -5.53 -5.20
C LYS A 141 3.31 -6.32 -4.05
N MET A 142 3.77 -5.64 -3.00
CA MET A 142 4.31 -6.29 -1.81
C MET A 142 3.27 -7.12 -1.08
N ASP A 143 2.06 -6.60 -0.92
CA ASP A 143 0.96 -7.31 -0.27
C ASP A 143 0.58 -8.59 -1.01
N GLU A 144 0.54 -8.58 -2.34
CA GLU A 144 0.27 -9.75 -3.17
C GLU A 144 1.37 -10.82 -3.05
N LYS A 145 2.62 -10.40 -3.12
CA LYS A 145 3.75 -11.33 -3.05
C LYS A 145 3.80 -12.10 -1.72
N TRP A 146 3.37 -11.49 -0.62
CA TRP A 146 3.43 -12.08 0.72
C TRP A 146 2.09 -12.65 1.21
N ALA A 147 1.01 -12.48 0.45
CA ALA A 147 -0.29 -13.08 0.73
C ALA A 147 -0.39 -14.55 0.27
N GLN A 148 0.62 -15.04 -0.41
CA GLN A 148 0.79 -16.43 -0.83
C GLN A 148 1.66 -17.16 0.19
#